data_5fc2e5f99a71594f1995c1dbe90c0d7a
#
_entry.id   5fc2e5f99a71594f1995c1dbe90c0d7a
#
_cell.length_a   1.000
_cell.length_b   1.000
_cell.length_c   1.000
_cell.angle_alpha   90.00
_cell.angle_beta   90.00
_cell.angle_gamma   90.00
#
_symmetry.space_group_name_H-M   'P 1'
#
loop_
_entity.id
_entity.type
_entity.pdbx_description
1 polymer ?
#
loop_
_entity_poly.entity_id
_entity_poly.type
_entity_poly.pdbx_seq_one_letter_code
_entity_poly.pdbx_strand_id
1 'polypeptide(L)'
;FLDLKVFNAASKLALEDKIQGRTTKYLLRRAFSHILPKNVTKRRKLGYPVPIRVWLKDELYNWAVDIVKSSSAEEYINKAEVIRLIDEHRNGRADNSRKIWTMLVFLMWFEIFFPDGSEEAPAKTGNRVYLAV
;
A
#
# COMPACT_ATOMS: atom_id res chain seq x y z
N PHE A 1 1.12 13.40 16.11
CA PHE A 1 0.88 12.02 16.62
C PHE A 1 2.18 11.20 16.77
N LEU A 2 3.27 11.58 16.13
CA LEU A 2 4.58 10.92 16.25
C LEU A 2 5.50 11.59 17.30
N ASP A 3 5.01 12.60 18.00
CA ASP A 3 5.73 13.26 19.08
C ASP A 3 5.88 12.33 20.29
N LEU A 4 7.09 12.29 20.89
CA LEU A 4 7.41 11.42 22.03
C LEU A 4 6.52 11.71 23.26
N LYS A 5 6.13 12.97 23.47
CA LYS A 5 5.22 13.32 24.59
C LYS A 5 3.84 12.70 24.40
N VAL A 6 3.33 12.72 23.14
CA VAL A 6 2.05 12.09 22.81
C VAL A 6 2.15 10.57 22.93
N PHE A 7 3.25 9.97 22.46
CA PHE A 7 3.50 8.54 22.62
C PHE A 7 3.54 8.14 24.11
N ASN A 8 4.31 8.85 24.92
CA ASN A 8 4.43 8.57 26.36
C ASN A 8 3.10 8.74 27.11
N ALA A 9 2.29 9.71 26.72
CA ALA A 9 0.94 9.87 27.27
C ALA A 9 0.04 8.70 26.87
N ALA A 10 0.05 8.32 25.58
CA ALA A 10 -0.77 7.23 25.06
C ALA A 10 -0.33 5.84 25.58
N SER A 11 0.98 5.62 25.80
CA SER A 11 1.50 4.35 26.33
C SER A 11 1.00 4.04 27.73
N LYS A 12 0.78 5.07 28.57
CA LYS A 12 0.27 4.94 29.94
C LYS A 12 -1.22 4.65 30.03
N LEU A 13 -1.98 4.78 28.94
CA LEU A 13 -3.41 4.48 28.93
C LEU A 13 -3.66 2.98 29.01
N ALA A 14 -4.71 2.59 29.73
CA ALA A 14 -5.20 1.21 29.75
C ALA A 14 -5.72 0.78 28.37
N LEU A 15 -5.83 -0.52 28.15
CA LEU A 15 -6.33 -1.06 26.87
C LEU A 15 -7.77 -0.61 26.58
N GLU A 16 -8.59 -0.55 27.62
CA GLU A 16 -10.00 -0.15 27.58
C GLU A 16 -10.17 1.31 27.11
N ASP A 17 -9.19 2.17 27.43
CA ASP A 17 -9.15 3.56 26.97
C ASP A 17 -8.75 3.67 25.50
N LYS A 18 -7.94 2.73 25.02
CA LYS A 18 -7.48 2.69 23.62
C LYS A 18 -8.52 2.06 22.69
N ILE A 19 -9.14 0.96 23.17
CA ILE A 19 -10.10 0.17 22.41
C ILE A 19 -11.27 -0.21 23.29
N GLN A 20 -12.49 0.13 22.88
CA GLN A 20 -13.71 -0.30 23.53
C GLN A 20 -14.62 -1.04 22.54
N GLY A 21 -14.78 -2.33 22.74
CA GLY A 21 -15.46 -3.21 21.79
C GLY A 21 -14.80 -3.15 20.41
N ARG A 22 -15.54 -2.68 19.39
CA ARG A 22 -15.04 -2.51 18.01
C ARG A 22 -14.54 -1.09 17.70
N THR A 23 -14.53 -0.21 18.70
CA THR A 23 -14.16 1.20 18.54
C THR A 23 -12.68 1.40 18.91
N THR A 24 -11.85 1.69 17.95
CA THR A 24 -10.45 2.08 18.14
C THR A 24 -10.33 3.57 18.43
N LYS A 25 -9.23 3.98 19.10
CA LYS A 25 -8.97 5.38 19.51
C LYS A 25 -10.10 5.93 20.40
N TYR A 26 -10.64 5.09 21.28
CA TYR A 26 -11.84 5.39 22.07
C TYR A 26 -11.71 6.67 22.88
N LEU A 27 -10.71 6.78 23.75
CA LEU A 27 -10.51 7.96 24.58
C LEU A 27 -10.30 9.23 23.76
N LEU A 28 -9.52 9.13 22.65
CA LEU A 28 -9.31 10.27 21.76
C LEU A 28 -10.63 10.76 21.16
N ARG A 29 -11.46 9.86 20.66
CA ARG A 29 -12.78 10.19 20.09
C ARG A 29 -13.70 10.82 21.16
N ARG A 30 -13.66 10.32 22.39
CA ARG A 30 -14.44 10.84 23.51
C ARG A 30 -13.96 12.24 23.92
N ALA A 31 -12.66 12.44 24.06
CA ALA A 31 -12.08 13.71 24.45
C ALA A 31 -12.41 14.84 23.46
N PHE A 32 -12.46 14.53 22.16
CA PHE A 32 -12.74 15.52 21.12
C PHE A 32 -14.20 15.54 20.64
N SER A 33 -15.09 14.77 21.27
CA SER A 33 -16.50 14.66 20.85
C SER A 33 -17.31 15.96 20.95
N HIS A 34 -16.88 16.89 21.82
CA HIS A 34 -17.51 18.19 21.99
C HIS A 34 -16.90 19.29 21.10
N ILE A 35 -15.73 19.05 20.52
CA ILE A 35 -15.02 19.98 19.65
C ILE A 35 -15.25 19.63 18.17
N LEU A 36 -15.23 18.33 17.85
CA LEU A 36 -15.32 17.86 16.48
C LEU A 36 -16.76 17.48 16.09
N PRO A 37 -17.17 17.73 14.85
CA PRO A 37 -18.47 17.29 14.35
C PRO A 37 -18.67 15.78 14.49
N LYS A 38 -19.92 15.35 14.72
CA LYS A 38 -20.27 13.93 14.93
C LYS A 38 -19.87 13.02 13.77
N ASN A 39 -19.92 13.50 12.53
CA ASN A 39 -19.50 12.77 11.35
C ASN A 39 -17.98 12.47 11.35
N VAL A 40 -17.15 13.29 11.99
CA VAL A 40 -15.71 13.08 12.14
C VAL A 40 -15.42 12.06 13.25
N THR A 41 -16.03 12.27 14.44
CA THR A 41 -15.78 11.43 15.60
C THR A 41 -16.31 10.00 15.44
N LYS A 42 -17.38 9.78 14.68
CA LYS A 42 -17.99 8.46 14.42
C LYS A 42 -17.50 7.81 13.13
N ARG A 43 -16.73 8.52 12.30
CA ARG A 43 -16.27 8.00 11.01
C ARG A 43 -15.40 6.75 11.19
N ARG A 44 -15.69 5.72 10.37
CA ARG A 44 -14.81 4.55 10.26
C ARG A 44 -13.43 4.99 9.78
N LYS A 45 -12.37 4.40 10.34
CA LYS A 45 -11.01 4.66 9.87
C LYS A 45 -10.93 4.31 8.38
N LEU A 46 -10.64 5.32 7.56
CA LEU A 46 -10.18 5.16 6.20
C LEU A 46 -8.67 5.42 6.22
N GLY A 47 -7.88 4.56 5.55
CA GLY A 47 -6.48 4.86 5.29
C GLY A 47 -6.35 6.13 4.42
N TYR A 48 -5.16 6.36 3.87
CA TYR A 48 -4.98 7.33 2.78
C TYR A 48 -5.35 6.64 1.47
N PRO A 49 -6.58 6.80 0.96
CA PRO A 49 -6.95 6.21 -0.30
C PRO A 49 -6.25 6.97 -1.42
N VAL A 50 -5.25 6.34 -2.02
CA VAL A 50 -4.69 6.80 -3.28
C VAL A 50 -5.63 6.33 -4.39
N PRO A 51 -6.06 7.19 -5.32
CA PRO A 51 -7.03 6.85 -6.36
C PRO A 51 -6.43 5.98 -7.49
N ILE A 52 -5.59 5.00 -7.17
CA ILE A 52 -4.93 4.08 -8.10
C ILE A 52 -5.95 3.42 -9.03
N ARG A 53 -7.14 3.11 -8.50
CA ARG A 53 -8.22 2.51 -9.29
C ARG A 53 -8.65 3.40 -10.45
N VAL A 54 -8.60 4.72 -10.28
CA VAL A 54 -8.95 5.68 -11.34
C VAL A 54 -7.75 5.84 -12.27
N TRP A 55 -6.59 6.11 -11.73
CA TRP A 55 -5.37 6.37 -12.49
C TRP A 55 -4.97 5.23 -13.42
N LEU A 56 -5.12 3.97 -12.99
CA LEU A 56 -4.83 2.81 -13.83
C LEU A 56 -5.79 2.61 -15.01
N LYS A 57 -6.91 3.33 -15.04
CA LYS A 57 -7.81 3.32 -16.20
C LYS A 57 -7.38 4.29 -17.29
N ASP A 58 -6.80 5.42 -16.89
CA ASP A 58 -6.51 6.54 -17.76
C ASP A 58 -5.02 6.93 -17.71
N GLU A 59 -4.62 7.76 -16.75
CA GLU A 59 -3.30 8.42 -16.73
C GLU A 59 -2.13 7.42 -16.63
N LEU A 60 -2.30 6.35 -15.84
CA LEU A 60 -1.26 5.35 -15.63
C LEU A 60 -1.41 4.11 -16.50
N TYR A 61 -2.40 4.04 -17.40
CA TYR A 61 -2.61 2.85 -18.22
C TYR A 61 -1.41 2.51 -19.11
N ASN A 62 -0.95 3.46 -19.93
CA ASN A 62 0.17 3.24 -20.84
C ASN A 62 1.46 2.92 -20.08
N TRP A 63 1.74 3.69 -19.02
CA TRP A 63 2.87 3.45 -18.14
C TRP A 63 2.85 2.04 -17.53
N ALA A 64 1.70 1.57 -17.07
CA ALA A 64 1.55 0.23 -16.51
C ALA A 64 1.83 -0.86 -17.56
N VAL A 65 1.31 -0.70 -18.78
CA VAL A 65 1.55 -1.62 -19.89
C VAL A 65 3.02 -1.64 -20.28
N ASP A 66 3.68 -0.47 -20.33
CA ASP A 66 5.10 -0.35 -20.69
C ASP A 66 6.00 -1.04 -19.66
N ILE A 67 5.74 -0.88 -18.35
CA ILE A 67 6.48 -1.61 -17.31
C ILE A 67 6.35 -3.13 -17.49
N VAL A 68 5.13 -3.63 -17.73
CA VAL A 68 4.93 -5.07 -17.91
C VAL A 68 5.67 -5.57 -19.16
N LYS A 69 5.64 -4.83 -20.27
CA LYS A 69 6.29 -5.24 -21.52
C LYS A 69 7.81 -5.21 -21.42
N SER A 70 8.37 -4.17 -20.80
CA SER A 70 9.82 -3.96 -20.71
C SER A 70 10.51 -4.83 -19.67
N SER A 71 9.78 -5.39 -18.72
CA SER A 71 10.37 -6.17 -17.63
C SER A 71 11.06 -7.44 -18.10
N SER A 72 12.16 -7.81 -17.46
CA SER A 72 12.89 -9.06 -17.66
C SER A 72 12.38 -10.23 -16.78
N ALA A 73 11.32 -10.03 -15.98
CA ALA A 73 10.79 -10.99 -15.01
C ALA A 73 9.85 -12.05 -15.62
N GLU A 74 10.08 -12.52 -16.86
CA GLU A 74 9.19 -13.44 -17.57
C GLU A 74 9.09 -14.83 -16.92
N GLU A 75 10.14 -15.26 -16.25
CA GLU A 75 10.16 -16.53 -15.52
C GLU A 75 9.24 -16.54 -14.30
N TYR A 76 8.98 -15.35 -13.71
CA TYR A 76 8.20 -15.20 -12.48
C TYR A 76 6.77 -14.74 -12.72
N ILE A 77 6.51 -14.06 -13.85
CA ILE A 77 5.21 -13.47 -14.15
C ILE A 77 4.78 -13.73 -15.58
N ASN A 78 3.54 -14.18 -15.73
CA ASN A 78 2.90 -14.23 -17.03
C ASN A 78 2.47 -12.81 -17.46
N LYS A 79 3.30 -12.16 -18.27
CA LYS A 79 3.05 -10.80 -18.78
C LYS A 79 1.71 -10.66 -19.51
N ALA A 80 1.31 -11.65 -20.30
CA ALA A 80 0.04 -11.63 -21.02
C ALA A 80 -1.15 -11.58 -20.06
N GLU A 81 -1.09 -12.32 -18.96
CA GLU A 81 -2.12 -12.30 -17.94
C GLU A 81 -2.20 -10.97 -17.21
N VAL A 82 -1.05 -10.35 -16.90
CA VAL A 82 -1.03 -9.01 -16.27
C VAL A 82 -1.63 -7.97 -17.20
N ILE A 83 -1.30 -8.00 -18.49
CA ILE A 83 -1.89 -7.09 -19.48
C ILE A 83 -3.40 -7.31 -19.57
N ARG A 84 -3.87 -8.56 -19.58
CA ARG A 84 -5.30 -8.88 -19.56
C ARG A 84 -6.01 -8.26 -18.34
N LEU A 85 -5.40 -8.34 -17.15
CA LEU A 85 -5.94 -7.72 -15.93
C LEU A 85 -6.02 -6.19 -16.04
N ILE A 86 -5.00 -5.56 -16.67
CA ILE A 86 -4.98 -4.12 -16.92
C ILE A 86 -6.12 -3.73 -17.87
N ASP A 87 -6.31 -4.45 -18.97
CA ASP A 87 -7.36 -4.18 -19.95
C ASP A 87 -8.76 -4.40 -19.39
N GLU A 88 -8.97 -5.47 -18.59
CA GLU A 88 -10.25 -5.70 -17.90
C GLU A 88 -10.57 -4.56 -16.93
N HIS A 89 -9.56 -4.08 -16.20
CA HIS A 89 -9.72 -2.98 -15.27
C HIS A 89 -10.06 -1.68 -16.00
N ARG A 90 -9.35 -1.35 -17.08
CA ARG A 90 -9.61 -0.19 -17.94
C ARG A 90 -11.03 -0.18 -18.47
N ASN A 91 -11.48 -1.32 -19.00
CA ASN A 91 -12.79 -1.49 -19.59
C ASN A 91 -13.92 -1.60 -18.56
N GLY A 92 -13.62 -1.53 -17.26
CA GLY A 92 -14.60 -1.61 -16.19
C GLY A 92 -15.22 -3.01 -15.98
N ARG A 93 -14.65 -4.05 -16.57
CA ARG A 93 -15.11 -5.44 -16.42
C ARG A 93 -14.88 -5.98 -15.00
N ALA A 94 -13.76 -5.58 -14.38
CA ALA A 94 -13.43 -5.95 -13.02
C ALA A 94 -12.56 -4.86 -12.36
N ASP A 95 -12.61 -4.73 -11.02
CA ASP A 95 -11.66 -3.90 -10.28
C ASP A 95 -10.41 -4.73 -9.93
N ASN A 96 -9.43 -4.70 -10.82
CA ASN A 96 -8.15 -5.37 -10.66
C ASN A 96 -7.05 -4.44 -10.11
N SER A 97 -7.39 -3.21 -9.70
CA SER A 97 -6.40 -2.17 -9.35
C SER A 97 -5.34 -2.61 -8.32
N ARG A 98 -5.75 -3.33 -7.27
CA ARG A 98 -4.81 -3.83 -6.26
C ARG A 98 -3.87 -4.90 -6.80
N LYS A 99 -4.39 -5.84 -7.61
CA LYS A 99 -3.57 -6.89 -8.23
C LYS A 99 -2.54 -6.28 -9.17
N ILE A 100 -2.98 -5.40 -10.06
CA ILE A 100 -2.13 -4.69 -11.01
C ILE A 100 -1.04 -3.93 -10.27
N TRP A 101 -1.41 -3.15 -9.24
CA TRP A 101 -0.45 -2.38 -8.46
C TRP A 101 0.62 -3.26 -7.80
N THR A 102 0.21 -4.39 -7.21
CA THR A 102 1.14 -5.34 -6.61
C THR A 102 2.13 -5.89 -7.64
N MET A 103 1.65 -6.25 -8.85
CA MET A 103 2.51 -6.72 -9.93
C MET A 103 3.47 -5.63 -10.41
N LEU A 104 3.01 -4.40 -10.60
CA LEU A 104 3.86 -3.28 -11.02
C LEU A 104 4.96 -2.98 -10.00
N VAL A 105 4.63 -2.98 -8.71
CA VAL A 105 5.62 -2.80 -7.64
C VAL A 105 6.66 -3.91 -7.65
N PHE A 106 6.25 -5.16 -7.85
CA PHE A 106 7.16 -6.30 -7.97
C PHE A 106 8.08 -6.13 -9.20
N LEU A 107 7.53 -5.81 -10.37
CA LEU A 107 8.30 -5.65 -11.60
C LEU A 107 9.33 -4.51 -11.50
N MET A 108 8.92 -3.36 -10.95
CA MET A 108 9.84 -2.24 -10.70
C MET A 108 10.94 -2.61 -9.70
N TRP A 109 10.59 -3.32 -8.63
CA TRP A 109 11.56 -3.83 -7.67
C TRP A 109 12.52 -4.81 -8.35
N PHE A 110 12.01 -5.73 -9.16
CA PHE A 110 12.82 -6.73 -9.87
C PHE A 110 13.84 -6.06 -10.77
N GLU A 111 13.46 -5.09 -11.61
CA GLU A 111 14.38 -4.36 -12.49
C GLU A 111 15.47 -3.58 -11.73
N ILE A 112 15.16 -3.09 -10.53
CA ILE A 112 16.15 -2.37 -9.70
C ILE A 112 17.18 -3.33 -9.09
N PHE A 113 16.77 -4.50 -8.67
CA PHE A 113 17.63 -5.43 -7.93
C PHE A 113 18.23 -6.54 -8.82
N PHE A 114 17.68 -6.78 -10.00
CA PHE A 114 18.09 -7.81 -10.95
C PHE A 114 18.11 -7.25 -12.39
N PRO A 115 18.90 -6.20 -12.67
CA PRO A 115 18.86 -5.48 -13.96
C PRO A 115 19.24 -6.33 -15.17
N ASP A 116 19.99 -7.40 -14.97
CA ASP A 116 20.50 -8.27 -16.05
C ASP A 116 19.75 -9.60 -16.15
N GLY A 117 18.67 -9.80 -15.38
CA GLY A 117 17.97 -11.09 -15.28
C GLY A 117 18.88 -12.21 -14.71
N SER A 118 20.05 -11.86 -14.20
CA SER A 118 21.01 -12.81 -13.68
C SER A 118 20.55 -13.38 -12.33
N GLU A 119 20.55 -14.71 -12.22
CA GLU A 119 20.23 -15.46 -10.98
C GLU A 119 21.21 -15.22 -9.82
N GLU A 120 22.22 -14.43 -9.98
CA GLU A 120 23.11 -14.11 -8.87
C GLU A 120 22.46 -13.05 -7.98
N ALA A 121 21.78 -13.56 -6.95
CA ALA A 121 21.49 -12.74 -5.76
C ALA A 121 22.79 -12.03 -5.37
N PRO A 122 22.77 -10.69 -5.15
CA PRO A 122 23.96 -9.93 -4.82
C PRO A 122 24.69 -10.65 -3.70
N ALA A 123 25.94 -11.03 -3.97
CA ALA A 123 26.81 -11.73 -3.03
C ALA A 123 26.67 -11.03 -1.68
N LYS A 124 26.45 -11.80 -0.61
CA LYS A 124 26.23 -11.33 0.76
C LYS A 124 27.39 -10.43 1.21
N THR A 125 27.46 -9.23 0.72
CA THR A 125 28.28 -8.16 1.30
C THR A 125 27.57 -7.74 2.58
N GLY A 126 28.18 -8.14 3.70
CA GLY A 126 27.60 -8.06 5.04
C GLY A 126 27.31 -6.65 5.50
N ASN A 127 26.16 -6.14 5.15
CA ASN A 127 25.49 -5.07 5.89
C ASN A 127 23.99 -5.22 5.64
N ARG A 128 23.36 -6.08 6.44
CA ARG A 128 21.90 -6.14 6.52
C ARG A 128 21.42 -4.86 7.18
N VAL A 129 21.02 -3.88 6.39
CA VAL A 129 20.15 -2.81 6.89
C VAL A 129 18.78 -3.44 7.05
N TYR A 130 18.45 -3.85 8.25
CA TYR A 130 17.07 -4.17 8.60
C TYR A 130 16.30 -2.85 8.65
N LEU A 131 15.50 -2.57 7.62
CA LEU A 131 14.42 -1.61 7.75
C LEU A 131 13.42 -2.23 8.74
N ALA A 132 13.49 -1.78 9.99
CA ALA A 132 12.47 -2.06 10.98
C ALA A 132 11.17 -1.37 10.52
N VAL A 133 10.15 -2.17 10.23
CA VAL A 133 8.78 -1.74 9.96
C VAL A 133 8.07 -1.51 11.30
#